data_513bfcb106d61faa612d020961e62d88
#
_entry.id   513bfcb106d61faa612d020961e62d88
#
_cell.length_a   1.000
_cell.length_b   1.000
_cell.length_c   1.000
_cell.angle_alpha   90.00
_cell.angle_beta   90.00
_cell.angle_gamma   90.00
#
_symmetry.space_group_name_H-M   'P 1'
#
loop_
_entity.id
_entity.type
_entity.pdbx_description
1 polymer ?
#
loop_
_entity_poly.entity_id
_entity_poly.type
_entity_poly.pdbx_seq_one_letter_code
_entity_poly.pdbx_strand_id
1 'polypeptide(L)'
;MSELYELLTFEAFGQRYPELTSRHQILPGRGVFCKAERLQSGVIGTYAMPQRMAPTGEKHFFGYYLTEKKLLLVEKGGFLQGLLPGLPGETPAQLLSELLARLTAEDMESLQHYEERLTALEEVLLAQQAEDFDKKLFRIRRELSVLAGYYAQLDDLYAVLADAIPDAEEHVQRLLEHLSGKAQRLLTMT
;
A
#
# COMPACT_ATOMS: atom_id res chain seq x y z
N MET A 1 -25.68 -3.22 -7.39
CA MET A 1 -24.24 -3.20 -7.74
C MET A 1 -23.85 -1.74 -7.79
N SER A 2 -22.80 -1.34 -7.08
CA SER A 2 -22.38 0.06 -7.06
C SER A 2 -21.98 0.48 -8.50
N GLU A 3 -22.61 1.52 -9.03
CA GLU A 3 -22.24 2.08 -10.35
C GLU A 3 -20.84 2.73 -10.31
N LEU A 4 -20.28 2.97 -9.11
CA LEU A 4 -19.06 3.72 -8.90
C LEU A 4 -17.78 2.92 -9.18
N TYR A 5 -17.80 1.59 -9.07
CA TYR A 5 -16.61 0.77 -9.33
C TYR A 5 -16.93 -0.47 -10.16
N GLU A 6 -15.89 -1.03 -10.75
CA GLU A 6 -15.91 -2.30 -11.47
C GLU A 6 -14.64 -3.08 -11.18
N LEU A 7 -14.79 -4.35 -10.83
CA LEU A 7 -13.69 -5.26 -10.58
C LEU A 7 -13.43 -6.11 -11.83
N LEU A 8 -12.21 -6.08 -12.31
CA LEU A 8 -11.76 -6.74 -13.53
C LEU A 8 -10.58 -7.67 -13.25
N THR A 9 -10.44 -8.69 -14.06
CA THR A 9 -9.18 -9.45 -14.14
C THR A 9 -8.17 -8.66 -14.98
N PHE A 10 -6.86 -8.96 -14.83
CA PHE A 10 -5.82 -8.36 -15.66
C PHE A 10 -6.03 -8.64 -17.15
N GLU A 11 -6.54 -9.83 -17.48
CA GLU A 11 -6.87 -10.20 -18.87
C GLU A 11 -8.02 -9.35 -19.44
N ALA A 12 -9.11 -9.23 -18.69
CA ALA A 12 -10.26 -8.42 -19.10
C ALA A 12 -9.90 -6.94 -19.24
N PHE A 13 -9.09 -6.40 -18.32
CA PHE A 13 -8.58 -5.04 -18.42
C PHE A 13 -7.68 -4.85 -19.64
N GLY A 14 -6.76 -5.78 -19.90
CA GLY A 14 -5.86 -5.74 -21.05
C GLY A 14 -6.59 -5.80 -22.38
N GLN A 15 -7.65 -6.58 -22.49
CA GLN A 15 -8.50 -6.65 -23.69
C GLN A 15 -9.29 -5.33 -23.91
N ARG A 16 -9.78 -4.72 -22.83
CA ARG A 16 -10.61 -3.50 -22.89
C ARG A 16 -9.77 -2.23 -23.04
N TYR A 17 -8.55 -2.20 -22.47
CA TYR A 17 -7.66 -1.05 -22.45
C TYR A 17 -6.22 -1.42 -22.82
N PRO A 18 -5.97 -1.91 -24.05
CA PRO A 18 -4.65 -2.43 -24.44
C PRO A 18 -3.55 -1.37 -24.40
N GLU A 19 -3.87 -0.11 -24.74
CA GLU A 19 -2.90 0.98 -24.69
C GLU A 19 -2.47 1.34 -23.27
N LEU A 20 -3.42 1.35 -22.32
CA LEU A 20 -3.12 1.63 -20.91
C LEU A 20 -2.27 0.50 -20.32
N THR A 21 -2.58 -0.74 -20.65
CA THR A 21 -1.85 -1.91 -20.17
C THR A 21 -0.41 -1.92 -20.65
N SER A 22 -0.16 -1.61 -21.93
CA SER A 22 1.17 -1.63 -22.53
C SER A 22 2.06 -0.48 -22.06
N ARG A 23 1.50 0.72 -21.86
CA ARG A 23 2.26 1.92 -21.48
C ARG A 23 2.54 2.02 -19.99
N HIS A 24 1.61 1.60 -19.14
CA HIS A 24 1.64 1.89 -17.69
C HIS A 24 1.98 0.70 -16.79
N GLN A 25 2.31 -0.44 -17.38
CA GLN A 25 2.78 -1.65 -16.67
C GLN A 25 1.91 -2.01 -15.45
N ILE A 26 0.59 -2.10 -15.65
CA ILE A 26 -0.38 -2.47 -14.59
C ILE A 26 -0.34 -3.98 -14.30
N LEU A 27 0.45 -4.74 -15.05
CA LEU A 27 0.52 -6.19 -14.91
C LEU A 27 1.39 -6.64 -13.72
N PRO A 28 1.03 -7.72 -13.02
CA PRO A 28 1.87 -8.31 -12.01
C PRO A 28 3.17 -8.81 -12.65
N GLY A 29 4.31 -8.41 -12.09
CA GLY A 29 5.62 -8.77 -12.61
C GLY A 29 6.76 -8.46 -11.65
N ARG A 30 8.01 -8.55 -12.10
CA ARG A 30 9.16 -8.15 -11.32
C ARG A 30 9.14 -6.64 -11.07
N GLY A 31 9.31 -6.22 -9.81
CA GLY A 31 9.30 -4.81 -9.42
C GLY A 31 7.89 -4.25 -9.16
N VAL A 32 7.02 -5.07 -8.60
CA VAL A 32 5.68 -4.65 -8.17
C VAL A 32 5.79 -3.66 -7.00
N PHE A 33 5.29 -2.44 -7.21
CA PHE A 33 5.34 -1.34 -6.24
C PHE A 33 4.09 -0.46 -6.34
N CYS A 34 3.86 0.39 -5.34
CA CYS A 34 2.79 1.38 -5.39
C CYS A 34 3.20 2.53 -6.30
N LYS A 35 2.32 2.92 -7.22
CA LYS A 35 2.50 4.08 -8.08
C LYS A 35 1.17 4.67 -8.52
N ALA A 36 1.18 5.94 -8.83
CA ALA A 36 0.10 6.64 -9.51
C ALA A 36 0.66 7.47 -10.67
N GLU A 37 -0.07 7.57 -11.75
CA GLU A 37 0.28 8.36 -12.91
C GLU A 37 -0.96 9.11 -13.41
N ARG A 38 -0.84 10.41 -13.58
CA ARG A 38 -1.92 11.26 -14.07
C ARG A 38 -2.03 11.17 -15.59
N LEU A 39 -3.24 10.92 -16.07
CA LEU A 39 -3.60 10.94 -17.46
C LEU A 39 -4.60 12.08 -17.73
N GLN A 40 -4.83 12.41 -18.99
CA GLN A 40 -5.88 13.38 -19.36
C GLN A 40 -7.29 12.90 -18.95
N SER A 41 -7.49 11.58 -18.88
CA SER A 41 -8.77 10.95 -18.57
C SER A 41 -8.92 10.49 -17.12
N GLY A 42 -7.93 10.71 -16.26
CA GLY A 42 -7.96 10.26 -14.86
C GLY A 42 -6.60 9.91 -14.29
N VAL A 43 -6.57 9.01 -13.33
CA VAL A 43 -5.34 8.51 -12.70
C VAL A 43 -5.27 6.99 -12.83
N ILE A 44 -4.13 6.49 -13.27
CA ILE A 44 -3.85 5.06 -13.35
C ILE A 44 -2.71 4.69 -12.42
N GLY A 45 -2.77 3.51 -11.82
CA GLY A 45 -1.70 3.10 -10.92
C GLY A 45 -1.77 1.66 -10.47
N THR A 46 -0.86 1.32 -9.57
CA THR A 46 -0.76 0.01 -8.93
C THR A 46 -0.60 0.16 -7.44
N TYR A 47 -1.07 -0.82 -6.72
CA TYR A 47 -0.92 -0.95 -5.28
C TYR A 47 -0.33 -2.30 -4.94
N ALA A 48 0.74 -2.32 -4.16
CA ALA A 48 1.48 -3.52 -3.81
C ALA A 48 1.76 -3.53 -2.31
N MET A 49 0.83 -4.09 -1.54
CA MET A 49 0.88 -4.13 -0.09
C MET A 49 1.73 -5.30 0.40
N PRO A 50 2.80 -5.07 1.18
CA PRO A 50 3.51 -6.14 1.87
C PRO A 50 2.62 -6.77 2.95
N GLN A 51 2.84 -8.04 3.24
CA GLN A 51 2.18 -8.68 4.37
C GLN A 51 2.76 -8.13 5.68
N ARG A 52 1.92 -7.68 6.61
CA ARG A 52 2.36 -7.03 7.86
C ARG A 52 3.30 -7.86 8.71
N MET A 53 3.01 -9.16 8.84
CA MET A 53 3.83 -10.09 9.64
C MET A 53 4.98 -10.74 8.87
N ALA A 54 5.03 -10.57 7.56
CA ALA A 54 6.08 -11.09 6.68
C ALA A 54 6.34 -10.12 5.50
N PRO A 55 6.82 -8.90 5.75
CA PRO A 55 6.91 -7.86 4.71
C PRO A 55 7.84 -8.21 3.54
N THR A 56 8.79 -9.12 3.77
CA THR A 56 9.71 -9.63 2.72
C THR A 56 9.13 -10.76 1.88
N GLY A 57 7.91 -11.21 2.19
CA GLY A 57 7.19 -12.26 1.47
C GLY A 57 6.43 -11.74 0.24
N GLU A 58 5.41 -12.52 -0.14
CA GLU A 58 4.52 -12.13 -1.24
C GLU A 58 3.69 -10.89 -0.88
N LYS A 59 3.42 -10.07 -1.89
CA LYS A 59 2.61 -8.85 -1.74
C LYS A 59 1.20 -9.08 -2.30
N HIS A 60 0.20 -8.46 -1.67
CA HIS A 60 -1.10 -8.28 -2.30
C HIS A 60 -0.98 -7.17 -3.35
N PHE A 61 -1.40 -7.49 -4.56
CA PHE A 61 -1.22 -6.59 -5.70
C PHE A 61 -2.53 -6.40 -6.46
N PHE A 62 -2.82 -5.15 -6.78
CA PHE A 62 -3.88 -4.79 -7.71
C PHE A 62 -3.51 -3.54 -8.51
N GLY A 63 -4.12 -3.42 -9.70
CA GLY A 63 -4.09 -2.20 -10.48
C GLY A 63 -5.36 -1.39 -10.26
N TYR A 64 -5.32 -0.09 -10.54
CA TYR A 64 -6.50 0.75 -10.57
C TYR A 64 -6.46 1.77 -11.70
N TYR A 65 -7.63 2.13 -12.19
CA TYR A 65 -7.82 3.25 -13.09
C TYR A 65 -9.01 4.06 -12.63
N LEU A 66 -8.74 5.25 -12.14
CA LEU A 66 -9.71 6.20 -11.61
C LEU A 66 -10.06 7.23 -12.68
N THR A 67 -11.35 7.35 -12.97
CA THR A 67 -11.92 8.40 -13.80
C THR A 67 -12.98 9.17 -13.01
N GLU A 68 -13.47 10.29 -13.52
CA GLU A 68 -14.58 11.02 -12.89
C GLU A 68 -15.84 10.18 -12.68
N LYS A 69 -16.07 9.20 -13.56
CA LYS A 69 -17.31 8.41 -13.57
C LYS A 69 -17.18 7.05 -12.90
N LYS A 70 -15.99 6.47 -12.87
CA LYS A 70 -15.81 5.09 -12.43
C LYS A 70 -14.39 4.80 -11.93
N LEU A 71 -14.32 3.96 -10.91
CA LEU A 71 -13.10 3.33 -10.44
C LEU A 71 -13.03 1.90 -11.00
N LEU A 72 -12.06 1.63 -11.87
CA LEU A 72 -11.75 0.27 -12.29
C LEU A 72 -10.65 -0.29 -11.40
N LEU A 73 -10.92 -1.43 -10.80
CA LEU A 73 -9.98 -2.17 -9.97
C LEU A 73 -9.61 -3.45 -10.69
N VAL A 74 -8.32 -3.77 -10.74
CA VAL A 74 -7.79 -4.88 -11.54
C VAL A 74 -6.98 -5.81 -10.64
N GLU A 75 -7.47 -7.02 -10.42
CA GLU A 75 -6.78 -7.97 -9.54
C GLU A 75 -6.83 -9.41 -10.04
N LYS A 76 -6.04 -10.26 -9.36
CA LYS A 76 -6.11 -11.70 -9.48
C LYS A 76 -6.25 -12.30 -8.06
N GLY A 77 -7.32 -13.03 -7.81
CA GLY A 77 -7.45 -13.81 -6.59
C GLY A 77 -8.53 -13.38 -5.59
N GLY A 78 -9.30 -12.32 -5.88
CA GLY A 78 -10.48 -11.95 -5.08
C GLY A 78 -10.18 -11.25 -3.75
N PHE A 79 -8.97 -10.73 -3.55
CA PHE A 79 -8.58 -9.97 -2.36
C PHE A 79 -9.48 -8.75 -2.13
N LEU A 80 -9.75 -7.97 -3.19
CA LEU A 80 -10.59 -6.78 -3.12
C LEU A 80 -12.07 -7.10 -2.92
N GLN A 81 -12.54 -8.27 -3.35
CA GLN A 81 -13.94 -8.68 -3.18
C GLN A 81 -14.38 -8.66 -1.71
N GLY A 82 -13.48 -8.96 -0.78
CA GLY A 82 -13.75 -8.91 0.66
C GLY A 82 -13.67 -7.50 1.26
N LEU A 83 -12.99 -6.57 0.60
CA LEU A 83 -12.74 -5.22 1.12
C LEU A 83 -13.73 -4.16 0.63
N LEU A 84 -14.23 -4.32 -0.59
CA LEU A 84 -15.10 -3.35 -1.24
C LEU A 84 -16.51 -3.23 -0.62
N PRO A 85 -17.16 -4.32 -0.16
CA PRO A 85 -18.51 -4.21 0.42
C PRO A 85 -18.52 -3.30 1.66
N GLY A 86 -19.44 -2.33 1.65
CA GLY A 86 -19.63 -1.40 2.78
C GLY A 86 -18.59 -0.30 2.90
N LEU A 87 -17.73 -0.11 1.91
CA LEU A 87 -16.90 1.10 1.83
C LEU A 87 -17.82 2.32 1.60
N PRO A 88 -17.69 3.38 2.42
CA PRO A 88 -18.38 4.62 2.16
C PRO A 88 -17.79 5.31 0.93
N GLY A 89 -18.56 6.18 0.28
CA GLY A 89 -18.13 6.98 -0.85
C GLY A 89 -19.26 7.26 -1.83
N GLU A 90 -19.41 8.50 -2.20
CA GLU A 90 -20.40 8.98 -3.18
C GLU A 90 -19.79 9.17 -4.57
N THR A 91 -18.46 9.20 -4.65
CA THR A 91 -17.68 9.34 -5.89
C THR A 91 -16.65 8.23 -6.04
N PRO A 92 -16.20 7.92 -7.28
CA PRO A 92 -15.12 6.95 -7.49
C PRO A 92 -13.82 7.31 -6.75
N ALA A 93 -13.56 8.59 -6.61
CA ALA A 93 -12.39 9.12 -5.91
C ALA A 93 -12.44 8.87 -4.40
N GLN A 94 -13.57 9.19 -3.78
CA GLN A 94 -13.79 8.88 -2.36
C GLN A 94 -13.68 7.37 -2.10
N LEU A 95 -14.26 6.55 -2.98
CA LEU A 95 -14.19 5.11 -2.83
C LEU A 95 -12.75 4.58 -2.88
N LEU A 96 -11.89 5.14 -3.75
CA LEU A 96 -10.47 4.79 -3.78
C LEU A 96 -9.76 5.23 -2.49
N SER A 97 -10.00 6.45 -2.00
CA SER A 97 -9.43 6.96 -0.75
C SER A 97 -9.82 6.09 0.43
N GLU A 98 -11.08 5.71 0.55
CA GLU A 98 -11.58 4.82 1.61
C GLU A 98 -10.99 3.40 1.52
N LEU A 99 -10.83 2.87 0.31
CA LEU A 99 -10.15 1.61 0.11
C LEU A 99 -8.70 1.67 0.60
N LEU A 100 -7.97 2.72 0.25
CA LEU A 100 -6.58 2.90 0.68
C LEU A 100 -6.48 3.11 2.19
N ALA A 101 -7.39 3.88 2.80
CA ALA A 101 -7.48 4.03 4.25
C ALA A 101 -7.73 2.69 4.96
N ARG A 102 -8.64 1.87 4.45
CA ARG A 102 -8.92 0.54 4.99
C ARG A 102 -7.71 -0.39 4.88
N LEU A 103 -6.96 -0.31 3.79
CA LEU A 103 -5.75 -1.12 3.59
C LEU A 103 -4.61 -0.78 4.56
N THR A 104 -4.55 0.47 5.03
CA THR A 104 -3.51 0.94 5.96
C THR A 104 -3.96 1.04 7.42
N ALA A 105 -5.23 0.75 7.72
CA ALA A 105 -5.84 0.95 9.04
C ALA A 105 -5.09 0.26 10.20
N GLU A 106 -4.54 -0.94 9.97
CA GLU A 106 -3.84 -1.74 10.99
C GLU A 106 -2.31 -1.57 10.96
N ASP A 107 -1.79 -0.71 10.06
CA ASP A 107 -0.34 -0.57 9.87
C ASP A 107 0.35 0.08 11.06
N MET A 108 -0.35 0.96 11.79
CA MET A 108 0.18 1.57 13.02
C MET A 108 0.41 0.53 14.12
N GLU A 109 -0.53 -0.40 14.30
CA GLU A 109 -0.39 -1.52 15.25
C GLU A 109 0.76 -2.44 14.84
N SER A 110 0.88 -2.73 13.54
CA SER A 110 2.01 -3.49 13.01
C SER A 110 3.36 -2.84 13.33
N LEU A 111 3.50 -1.52 13.13
CA LEU A 111 4.73 -0.79 13.48
C LEU A 111 4.98 -0.75 14.99
N GLN A 112 3.94 -0.70 15.82
CA GLN A 112 4.06 -0.80 17.26
C GLN A 112 4.66 -2.15 17.67
N HIS A 113 4.24 -3.23 17.03
CA HIS A 113 4.81 -4.56 17.28
C HIS A 113 6.32 -4.64 16.93
N TYR A 114 6.78 -3.93 15.89
CA TYR A 114 8.23 -3.83 15.60
C TYR A 114 8.99 -3.09 16.70
N GLU A 115 8.42 -2.03 17.26
CA GLU A 115 9.01 -1.30 18.39
C GLU A 115 9.18 -2.21 19.61
N GLU A 116 8.16 -3.00 19.96
CA GLU A 116 8.21 -3.99 21.04
C GLU A 116 9.29 -5.07 20.80
N ARG A 117 9.40 -5.55 19.55
CA ARG A 117 10.45 -6.53 19.18
C ARG A 117 11.86 -5.95 19.31
N LEU A 118 12.08 -4.68 18.98
CA LEU A 118 13.36 -4.00 19.17
C LEU A 118 13.68 -3.84 20.65
N THR A 119 12.73 -3.37 21.47
CA THR A 119 12.89 -3.25 22.92
C THR A 119 13.25 -4.60 23.56
N ALA A 120 12.55 -5.66 23.18
CA ALA A 120 12.88 -7.01 23.67
C ALA A 120 14.29 -7.48 23.28
N LEU A 121 14.79 -7.07 22.10
CA LEU A 121 16.18 -7.37 21.69
C LEU A 121 17.21 -6.57 22.51
N GLU A 122 16.93 -5.33 22.86
CA GLU A 122 17.78 -4.52 23.73
C GLU A 122 17.89 -5.14 25.13
N GLU A 123 16.80 -5.63 25.69
CA GLU A 123 16.79 -6.33 26.99
C GLU A 123 17.65 -7.61 26.97
N VAL A 124 17.55 -8.39 25.89
CA VAL A 124 18.37 -9.61 25.69
C VAL A 124 19.86 -9.27 25.62
N LEU A 125 20.22 -8.16 24.95
CA LEU A 125 21.59 -7.69 24.87
C LEU A 125 22.13 -7.28 26.25
N LEU A 126 21.34 -6.54 27.03
CA LEU A 126 21.69 -6.11 28.38
C LEU A 126 21.87 -7.30 29.33
N ALA A 127 21.11 -8.39 29.15
CA ALA A 127 21.21 -9.62 29.92
C ALA A 127 22.38 -10.52 29.49
N GLN A 128 23.24 -10.10 28.58
CA GLN A 128 24.37 -10.86 28.02
C GLN A 128 23.97 -12.21 27.37
N GLN A 129 22.72 -12.36 26.95
CA GLN A 129 22.19 -13.55 26.29
C GLN A 129 22.16 -13.37 24.77
N ALA A 130 23.23 -12.87 24.22
CA ALA A 130 23.29 -12.35 22.82
C ALA A 130 23.33 -13.42 21.72
N GLU A 131 22.99 -14.67 22.01
CA GLU A 131 22.95 -15.71 20.98
C GLU A 131 21.92 -15.36 19.91
N ASP A 132 22.36 -15.33 18.64
CA ASP A 132 21.54 -14.94 17.48
C ASP A 132 21.03 -13.48 17.47
N PHE A 133 21.53 -12.58 18.32
CA PHE A 133 21.13 -11.16 18.33
C PHE A 133 21.27 -10.52 16.95
N ASP A 134 22.45 -10.63 16.34
CA ASP A 134 22.71 -10.02 15.02
C ASP A 134 21.77 -10.54 13.94
N LYS A 135 21.44 -11.83 13.97
CA LYS A 135 20.50 -12.42 12.98
C LYS A 135 19.08 -11.90 13.18
N LYS A 136 18.63 -11.75 14.42
CA LYS A 136 17.31 -11.22 14.77
C LYS A 136 17.20 -9.74 14.38
N LEU A 137 18.21 -8.94 14.73
CA LEU A 137 18.29 -7.54 14.38
C LEU A 137 18.32 -7.34 12.86
N PHE A 138 19.15 -8.10 12.14
CA PHE A 138 19.21 -8.06 10.68
C PHE A 138 17.86 -8.37 10.02
N ARG A 139 17.12 -9.35 10.57
CA ARG A 139 15.78 -9.68 10.07
C ARG A 139 14.82 -8.51 10.27
N ILE A 140 14.74 -7.93 11.47
CA ILE A 140 13.88 -6.78 11.78
C ILE A 140 14.24 -5.61 10.88
N ARG A 141 15.51 -5.29 10.73
CA ARG A 141 15.99 -4.21 9.86
C ARG A 141 15.55 -4.40 8.41
N ARG A 142 15.67 -5.63 7.89
CA ARG A 142 15.23 -5.96 6.53
C ARG A 142 13.72 -5.80 6.36
N GLU A 143 12.93 -6.26 7.33
CA GLU A 143 11.47 -6.12 7.33
C GLU A 143 11.05 -4.64 7.39
N LEU A 144 11.63 -3.86 8.30
CA LEU A 144 11.39 -2.42 8.42
C LEU A 144 11.81 -1.64 7.18
N SER A 145 12.91 -2.02 6.51
CA SER A 145 13.33 -1.40 5.25
C SER A 145 12.29 -1.60 4.15
N VAL A 146 11.64 -2.76 4.08
CA VAL A 146 10.54 -3.00 3.12
C VAL A 146 9.33 -2.13 3.46
N LEU A 147 8.95 -2.02 4.74
CA LEU A 147 7.83 -1.19 5.18
C LEU A 147 8.10 0.30 4.95
N ALA A 148 9.30 0.80 5.29
CA ALA A 148 9.67 2.19 5.03
C ALA A 148 9.62 2.52 3.53
N GLY A 149 10.11 1.63 2.67
CA GLY A 149 10.00 1.78 1.22
C GLY A 149 8.55 1.73 0.71
N TYR A 150 7.70 0.93 1.33
CA TYR A 150 6.27 0.88 1.01
C TYR A 150 5.57 2.19 1.38
N TYR A 151 5.77 2.73 2.58
CA TYR A 151 5.13 3.98 2.99
C TYR A 151 5.63 5.18 2.18
N ALA A 152 6.91 5.22 1.82
CA ALA A 152 7.42 6.25 0.92
C ALA A 152 6.73 6.21 -0.47
N GLN A 153 6.47 5.01 -1.01
CA GLN A 153 5.70 4.87 -2.26
C GLN A 153 4.23 5.29 -2.10
N LEU A 154 3.63 5.08 -0.93
CA LEU A 154 2.28 5.56 -0.66
C LEU A 154 2.22 7.10 -0.58
N ASP A 155 3.21 7.74 0.03
CA ASP A 155 3.32 9.20 0.07
C ASP A 155 3.36 9.77 -1.37
N ASP A 156 4.19 9.21 -2.26
CA ASP A 156 4.27 9.58 -3.66
C ASP A 156 2.95 9.36 -4.41
N LEU A 157 2.31 8.20 -4.17
CA LEU A 157 1.01 7.86 -4.77
C LEU A 157 -0.07 8.86 -4.36
N TYR A 158 -0.14 9.20 -3.07
CA TYR A 158 -1.12 10.15 -2.56
C TYR A 158 -0.88 11.57 -3.04
N ALA A 159 0.37 11.99 -3.20
CA ALA A 159 0.68 13.29 -3.79
C ALA A 159 0.08 13.43 -5.20
N VAL A 160 0.16 12.37 -6.03
CA VAL A 160 -0.47 12.36 -7.36
C VAL A 160 -2.00 12.34 -7.28
N LEU A 161 -2.58 11.61 -6.32
CA LEU A 161 -4.02 11.54 -6.12
C LEU A 161 -4.58 12.89 -5.61
N ALA A 162 -3.92 13.55 -4.67
CA ALA A 162 -4.33 14.84 -4.13
C ALA A 162 -4.39 15.92 -5.22
N ASP A 163 -3.42 15.93 -6.13
CA ASP A 163 -3.43 16.84 -7.29
C ASP A 163 -4.56 16.56 -8.30
N ALA A 164 -4.99 15.30 -8.38
CA ALA A 164 -6.03 14.86 -9.32
C ALA A 164 -7.44 14.93 -8.74
N ILE A 165 -7.55 14.92 -7.42
CA ILE A 165 -8.80 14.80 -6.67
C ILE A 165 -8.79 15.86 -5.57
N PRO A 166 -9.46 17.02 -5.75
CA PRO A 166 -9.48 18.12 -4.78
C PRO A 166 -9.99 17.75 -3.37
N ASP A 167 -10.81 16.71 -3.29
CA ASP A 167 -11.42 16.21 -2.04
C ASP A 167 -10.69 14.96 -1.48
N ALA A 168 -9.47 14.68 -1.94
CA ALA A 168 -8.66 13.61 -1.35
C ALA A 168 -8.44 13.93 0.15
N GLU A 169 -8.94 13.06 1.01
CA GLU A 169 -9.07 13.35 2.44
C GLU A 169 -7.70 13.62 3.08
N GLU A 170 -7.50 14.85 3.55
CA GLU A 170 -6.35 15.32 4.34
C GLU A 170 -6.01 14.35 5.50
N HIS A 171 -7.01 13.63 6.01
CA HIS A 171 -6.85 12.61 7.03
C HIS A 171 -5.96 11.45 6.58
N VAL A 172 -6.14 10.94 5.37
CA VAL A 172 -5.36 9.79 4.87
C VAL A 172 -3.92 10.20 4.61
N GLN A 173 -3.69 11.40 4.08
CA GLN A 173 -2.35 11.93 3.89
C GLN A 173 -1.61 12.06 5.23
N ARG A 174 -2.24 12.63 6.26
CA ARG A 174 -1.64 12.73 7.61
C ARG A 174 -1.33 11.35 8.21
N LEU A 175 -2.20 10.37 8.01
CA LEU A 175 -1.95 9.00 8.47
C LEU A 175 -0.69 8.41 7.81
N LEU A 176 -0.53 8.59 6.50
CA LEU A 176 0.63 8.09 5.76
C LEU A 176 1.92 8.78 6.17
N GLU A 177 1.92 10.09 6.32
CA GLU A 177 3.08 10.84 6.84
C GLU A 177 3.50 10.31 8.22
N HIS A 178 2.52 10.00 9.07
CA HIS A 178 2.79 9.45 10.40
C HIS A 178 3.37 8.03 10.33
N LEU A 179 2.83 7.15 9.47
CA LEU A 179 3.32 5.80 9.24
C LEU A 179 4.74 5.80 8.67
N SER A 180 4.97 6.62 7.64
CA SER A 180 6.29 6.80 7.01
C SER A 180 7.32 7.27 8.03
N GLY A 181 6.99 8.30 8.80
CA GLY A 181 7.86 8.83 9.86
C GLY A 181 8.15 7.82 10.97
N LYS A 182 7.16 7.01 11.38
CA LYS A 182 7.37 5.96 12.40
C LYS A 182 8.24 4.83 11.87
N ALA A 183 7.99 4.33 10.67
CA ALA A 183 8.80 3.27 10.06
C ALA A 183 10.27 3.70 9.89
N GLN A 184 10.51 4.94 9.46
CA GLN A 184 11.86 5.49 9.31
C GLN A 184 12.57 5.64 10.66
N ARG A 185 11.90 6.09 11.72
CA ARG A 185 12.47 6.14 13.07
C ARG A 185 12.87 4.75 13.56
N LEU A 186 11.99 3.76 13.44
CA LEU A 186 12.30 2.38 13.83
C LEU A 186 13.48 1.80 13.05
N LEU A 187 13.57 2.11 11.76
CA LEU A 187 14.70 1.68 10.93
C LEU A 187 16.03 2.30 11.40
N THR A 188 16.03 3.55 11.88
CA THR A 188 17.25 4.19 12.41
C THR A 188 17.68 3.67 13.78
N MET A 189 16.79 3.00 14.51
CA MET A 189 17.10 2.33 15.80
C MET A 189 17.79 0.97 15.61
N THR A 190 17.81 0.43 14.39
CA THR A 190 18.43 -0.87 14.05
C THR A 190 19.83 -0.69 13.47
#